data_88cf7dae01c45fd8a72dac0537ba6447
#
_entry.id   88cf7dae01c45fd8a72dac0537ba6447
#
_cell.length_a   1.000
_cell.length_b   1.000
_cell.length_c   1.000
_cell.angle_alpha   90.00
_cell.angle_beta   90.00
_cell.angle_gamma   90.00
#
_symmetry.space_group_name_H-M   'P 1'
#
loop_
_entity.id
_entity.type
_entity.pdbx_description
1 polymer ?
#
loop_
_entity_poly.entity_id
_entity_poly.type
_entity_poly.pdbx_seq_one_letter_code
_entity_poly.pdbx_strand_id
1 'polypeptide(L)'
;MRANPSPFSLNLGVNAKDKVRLPFGQRGWSWAVLGAVMGGLMALLIHLPAQWLAQALLNATQGQVQLQEVQGSVWQGSGKLVLTGGEGSRDALALPGRIQWQTGMSLNAANHPQFNFNLNALCCMTQAARLSLQAPERLQEWQLQVDDHQSQWPAHLLSGLGAPW
;
A
#
# COMPACT_ATOMS: atom_id res chain seq x y z
N MET A 1 -32.78 -2.95 80.45
CA MET A 1 -33.13 -3.56 79.15
C MET A 1 -32.05 -3.19 78.13
N ARG A 2 -31.15 -4.14 77.79
CA ARG A 2 -30.10 -3.92 76.80
C ARG A 2 -30.51 -4.69 75.55
N ALA A 3 -30.78 -3.96 74.46
CA ALA A 3 -30.98 -4.55 73.16
C ALA A 3 -29.63 -4.90 72.51
N ASN A 4 -29.46 -6.15 72.16
CA ASN A 4 -28.28 -6.71 71.51
C ASN A 4 -28.54 -6.65 70.01
N PRO A 5 -27.74 -5.89 69.18
CA PRO A 5 -27.88 -5.96 67.75
C PRO A 5 -27.15 -7.21 67.21
N SER A 6 -27.87 -8.10 66.58
CA SER A 6 -27.34 -9.24 65.88
C SER A 6 -26.53 -8.81 64.64
N PRO A 7 -25.35 -9.36 64.43
CA PRO A 7 -24.58 -9.07 63.21
C PRO A 7 -25.21 -9.78 62.02
N PHE A 8 -25.67 -8.99 61.08
CA PHE A 8 -26.11 -9.44 59.77
C PHE A 8 -24.88 -9.89 58.95
N SER A 9 -24.58 -11.19 58.96
CA SER A 9 -23.53 -11.74 58.13
C SER A 9 -24.09 -12.06 56.74
N LEU A 10 -23.78 -11.20 55.78
CA LEU A 10 -23.94 -11.46 54.35
C LEU A 10 -22.92 -12.54 53.94
N ASN A 11 -23.36 -13.77 53.92
CA ASN A 11 -22.57 -14.89 53.41
C ASN A 11 -22.65 -14.87 51.87
N LEU A 12 -21.81 -14.05 51.21
CA LEU A 12 -21.54 -14.11 49.78
C LEU A 12 -20.78 -15.37 49.46
N GLY A 13 -21.52 -16.48 49.35
CA GLY A 13 -20.99 -17.76 48.87
C GLY A 13 -20.55 -17.62 47.39
N VAL A 14 -19.44 -16.94 47.17
CA VAL A 14 -18.76 -16.99 45.87
C VAL A 14 -18.16 -18.38 45.73
N ASN A 15 -18.91 -19.24 45.08
CA ASN A 15 -18.45 -20.60 44.76
C ASN A 15 -17.35 -20.48 43.70
N ALA A 16 -16.08 -20.48 44.15
CA ALA A 16 -14.88 -20.28 43.30
C ALA A 16 -14.64 -21.48 42.34
N LYS A 17 -15.63 -22.36 42.13
CA LYS A 17 -15.54 -23.51 41.23
C LYS A 17 -16.35 -23.42 39.97
N ASP A 18 -17.09 -22.34 39.73
CA ASP A 18 -17.68 -22.10 38.42
C ASP A 18 -16.59 -21.56 37.50
N LYS A 19 -15.72 -22.48 37.05
CA LYS A 19 -14.94 -22.28 35.84
C LYS A 19 -15.98 -22.08 34.74
N VAL A 20 -16.19 -20.80 34.33
CA VAL A 20 -16.91 -20.44 33.10
C VAL A 20 -16.18 -21.17 31.99
N ARG A 21 -16.61 -22.36 31.68
CA ARG A 21 -16.20 -23.05 30.46
C ARG A 21 -16.87 -22.32 29.34
N LEU A 22 -16.15 -21.37 28.76
CA LEU A 22 -16.52 -20.79 27.46
C LEU A 22 -16.57 -21.99 26.49
N PRO A 23 -17.71 -22.26 25.85
CA PRO A 23 -17.79 -23.34 24.87
C PRO A 23 -17.19 -22.84 23.55
N PHE A 24 -15.87 -22.62 23.53
CA PHE A 24 -15.14 -22.53 22.27
C PHE A 24 -15.04 -23.94 21.71
N GLY A 25 -16.14 -24.38 21.08
CA GLY A 25 -16.10 -25.59 20.26
C GLY A 25 -14.98 -25.44 19.23
N GLN A 26 -14.18 -26.49 19.07
CA GLN A 26 -13.04 -26.54 18.13
C GLN A 26 -13.41 -26.10 16.69
N ARG A 27 -14.68 -26.14 16.35
CA ARG A 27 -15.22 -25.67 15.05
C ARG A 27 -15.26 -24.15 14.89
N GLY A 28 -15.35 -23.39 15.99
CA GLY A 28 -15.34 -21.92 15.95
C GLY A 28 -13.95 -21.30 15.82
N TRP A 29 -12.91 -22.03 16.27
CA TRP A 29 -11.53 -21.55 16.21
C TRP A 29 -11.01 -21.37 14.78
N SER A 30 -11.34 -22.28 13.87
CA SER A 30 -10.92 -22.20 12.47
C SER A 30 -11.49 -20.96 11.76
N TRP A 31 -12.75 -20.62 12.02
CA TRP A 31 -13.36 -19.41 11.49
C TRP A 31 -12.77 -18.12 12.08
N ALA A 32 -12.43 -18.15 13.36
CA ALA A 32 -11.76 -17.03 14.03
C ALA A 32 -10.35 -16.81 13.46
N VAL A 33 -9.59 -17.88 13.26
CA VAL A 33 -8.26 -17.84 12.65
C VAL A 33 -8.35 -17.37 11.20
N LEU A 34 -9.29 -17.89 10.43
CA LEU A 34 -9.50 -17.44 9.04
C LEU A 34 -9.85 -15.94 8.98
N GLY A 35 -10.74 -15.47 9.84
CA GLY A 35 -11.09 -14.05 9.95
C GLY A 35 -9.89 -13.19 10.35
N ALA A 36 -9.09 -13.63 11.31
CA ALA A 36 -7.88 -12.93 11.73
C ALA A 36 -6.82 -12.86 10.61
N VAL A 37 -6.62 -13.96 9.87
CA VAL A 37 -5.70 -14.00 8.73
C VAL A 37 -6.19 -13.07 7.61
N MET A 38 -7.47 -13.17 7.24
CA MET A 38 -8.04 -12.30 6.20
C MET A 38 -8.00 -10.82 6.60
N GLY A 39 -8.36 -10.50 7.85
CA GLY A 39 -8.28 -9.15 8.37
C GLY A 39 -6.84 -8.63 8.42
N GLY A 40 -5.90 -9.46 8.85
CA GLY A 40 -4.48 -9.14 8.87
C GLY A 40 -3.90 -8.88 7.47
N LEU A 41 -4.23 -9.73 6.51
CA LEU A 41 -3.83 -9.52 5.10
C LEU A 41 -4.41 -8.22 4.52
N MET A 42 -5.68 -7.95 4.79
CA MET A 42 -6.34 -6.71 4.34
C MET A 42 -5.67 -5.48 4.97
N ALA A 43 -5.41 -5.50 6.26
CA ALA A 43 -4.70 -4.43 6.95
C ALA A 43 -3.29 -4.23 6.39
N LEU A 44 -2.58 -5.31 6.08
CA LEU A 44 -1.25 -5.28 5.49
C LEU A 44 -1.29 -4.67 4.08
N LEU A 45 -2.26 -5.03 3.27
CA LEU A 45 -2.46 -4.45 1.93
C LEU A 45 -2.74 -2.95 1.99
N ILE A 46 -3.56 -2.49 2.93
CA ILE A 46 -3.89 -1.06 3.09
C ILE A 46 -2.66 -0.26 3.54
N HIS A 47 -1.82 -0.85 4.38
CA HIS A 47 -0.65 -0.18 4.96
C HIS A 47 0.68 -0.54 4.28
N LEU A 48 0.65 -1.10 3.08
CA LEU A 48 1.87 -1.48 2.34
C LEU A 48 2.81 -0.27 2.21
N PRO A 49 4.02 -0.33 2.78
CA PRO A 49 4.94 0.79 2.73
C PRO A 49 5.48 1.00 1.31
N ALA A 50 5.69 2.25 0.93
CA ALA A 50 6.16 2.62 -0.40
C ALA A 50 7.55 2.05 -0.77
N GLN A 51 8.31 1.60 0.23
CA GLN A 51 9.61 0.93 0.02
C GLN A 51 9.48 -0.35 -0.83
N TRP A 52 8.35 -1.05 -0.73
CA TRP A 52 8.08 -2.22 -1.56
C TRP A 52 7.94 -1.86 -3.03
N LEU A 53 7.32 -0.71 -3.31
CA LEU A 53 7.23 -0.17 -4.67
C LEU A 53 8.63 0.17 -5.21
N ALA A 54 9.46 0.82 -4.40
CA ALA A 54 10.83 1.16 -4.77
C ALA A 54 11.66 -0.10 -5.08
N GLN A 55 11.53 -1.14 -4.26
CA GLN A 55 12.24 -2.40 -4.48
C GLN A 55 11.73 -3.14 -5.72
N ALA A 56 10.41 -3.15 -5.94
CA ALA A 56 9.83 -3.77 -7.13
C ALA A 56 10.30 -3.06 -8.41
N LEU A 57 10.35 -1.73 -8.39
CA LEU A 57 10.83 -0.93 -9.51
C LEU A 57 12.31 -1.18 -9.78
N LEU A 58 13.14 -1.21 -8.74
CA LEU A 58 14.58 -1.54 -8.84
C LEU A 58 14.78 -2.89 -9.50
N ASN A 59 14.06 -3.91 -9.07
CA ASN A 59 14.16 -5.26 -9.61
C ASN A 59 13.65 -5.35 -11.06
N ALA A 60 12.51 -4.71 -11.35
CA ALA A 60 11.91 -4.73 -12.69
C ALA A 60 12.78 -4.02 -13.74
N THR A 61 13.54 -2.99 -13.32
CA THR A 61 14.38 -2.19 -14.22
C THR A 61 15.86 -2.58 -14.17
N GLN A 62 16.20 -3.69 -13.50
CA GLN A 62 17.59 -4.11 -13.32
C GLN A 62 18.50 -3.02 -12.77
N GLY A 63 17.98 -2.23 -11.83
CA GLY A 63 18.71 -1.14 -11.20
C GLY A 63 18.79 0.16 -12.00
N GLN A 64 18.23 0.23 -13.21
CA GLN A 64 18.28 1.45 -14.03
C GLN A 64 17.42 2.58 -13.45
N VAL A 65 16.33 2.24 -12.79
CA VAL A 65 15.43 3.21 -12.17
C VAL A 65 15.34 2.94 -10.69
N GLN A 66 15.72 3.92 -9.90
CA GLN A 66 15.69 3.83 -8.44
C GLN A 66 14.81 4.93 -7.86
N LEU A 67 13.99 4.57 -6.88
CA LEU A 67 13.27 5.52 -6.04
C LEU A 67 14.01 5.65 -4.71
N GLN A 68 14.57 6.82 -4.45
CA GLN A 68 15.26 7.14 -3.21
C GLN A 68 14.40 8.05 -2.32
N GLU A 69 14.71 8.09 -1.02
CA GLU A 69 13.97 8.90 -0.03
C GLU A 69 12.45 8.69 -0.10
N VAL A 70 12.05 7.45 -0.27
CA VAL A 70 10.63 7.08 -0.44
C VAL A 70 9.87 7.30 0.85
N GLN A 71 8.72 7.96 0.75
CA GLN A 71 7.82 8.25 1.87
C GLN A 71 6.38 7.90 1.52
N GLY A 72 5.62 7.48 2.52
CA GLY A 72 4.21 7.13 2.37
C GLY A 72 3.97 5.63 2.11
N SER A 73 2.91 5.33 1.42
CA SER A 73 2.47 3.97 1.09
C SER A 73 2.53 3.72 -0.42
N VAL A 74 2.27 2.49 -0.83
CA VAL A 74 2.10 2.13 -2.25
C VAL A 74 0.95 2.91 -2.88
N TRP A 75 -0.07 3.24 -2.09
CA TRP A 75 -1.27 3.95 -2.55
C TRP A 75 -1.07 5.45 -2.71
N GLN A 76 -0.29 6.04 -1.82
CA GLN A 76 0.02 7.47 -1.84
C GLN A 76 1.39 7.71 -1.24
N GLY A 77 2.26 8.30 -2.02
CA GLY A 77 3.62 8.54 -1.57
C GLY A 77 4.39 9.52 -2.43
N SER A 78 5.65 9.70 -2.07
CA SER A 78 6.60 10.50 -2.83
C SER A 78 8.00 9.93 -2.73
N GLY A 79 8.82 10.18 -3.73
CA GLY A 79 10.22 9.75 -3.75
C GLY A 79 11.04 10.57 -4.75
N LYS A 80 12.35 10.48 -4.65
CA LYS A 80 13.27 11.00 -5.64
C LYS A 80 13.54 9.93 -6.69
N LEU A 81 13.36 10.26 -7.95
CA LEU A 81 13.72 9.39 -9.05
C LEU A 81 15.20 9.56 -9.39
N VAL A 82 15.91 8.47 -9.38
CA VAL A 82 17.31 8.40 -9.80
C VAL A 82 17.41 7.42 -10.95
N LEU A 83 17.94 7.90 -12.05
CA LEU A 83 18.24 7.09 -13.23
C LEU A 83 19.73 6.71 -13.20
N THR A 84 20.01 5.44 -13.37
CA THR A 84 21.38 4.90 -13.42
C THR A 84 21.55 4.10 -14.69
N GLY A 85 22.77 3.99 -15.19
CA GLY A 85 23.08 3.18 -16.38
C GLY A 85 22.97 1.65 -16.16
N GLY A 86 22.37 1.20 -15.04
CA GLY A 86 22.27 -0.19 -14.65
C GLY A 86 23.28 -0.60 -13.58
N GLU A 87 23.35 -1.89 -13.28
CA GLU A 87 24.28 -2.44 -12.29
C GLU A 87 25.73 -2.17 -12.69
N GLY A 88 26.48 -1.55 -11.78
CA GLY A 88 27.89 -1.20 -11.99
C GLY A 88 28.14 0.14 -12.67
N SER A 89 27.12 0.86 -13.10
CA SER A 89 27.28 2.22 -13.64
C SER A 89 27.56 3.20 -12.50
N ARG A 90 28.52 4.10 -12.74
CA ARG A 90 28.83 5.23 -11.83
C ARG A 90 28.03 6.48 -12.16
N ASP A 91 27.35 6.47 -13.30
CA ASP A 91 26.55 7.60 -13.76
C ASP A 91 25.15 7.49 -13.16
N ALA A 92 24.89 8.26 -12.11
CA ALA A 92 23.58 8.38 -11.49
C ALA A 92 23.10 9.80 -11.65
N LEU A 93 21.93 9.96 -12.24
CA LEU A 93 21.30 11.26 -12.43
C LEU A 93 19.99 11.31 -11.66
N ALA A 94 19.93 12.21 -10.69
CA ALA A 94 18.74 12.41 -9.89
C ALA A 94 17.83 13.46 -10.54
N LEU A 95 16.53 13.18 -10.57
CA LEU A 95 15.53 14.17 -10.98
C LEU A 95 15.54 15.35 -9.97
N PRO A 96 15.59 16.60 -10.45
CA PRO A 96 15.46 17.77 -9.58
C PRO A 96 14.02 17.85 -9.06
N GLY A 97 13.80 17.39 -7.84
CA GLY A 97 12.48 17.34 -7.20
C GLY A 97 12.02 15.94 -6.83
N ARG A 98 10.82 15.85 -6.31
CA ARG A 98 10.20 14.60 -5.89
C ARG A 98 9.07 14.25 -6.85
N ILE A 99 8.97 12.98 -7.19
CA ILE A 99 7.78 12.43 -7.84
C ILE A 99 6.77 12.10 -6.74
N GLN A 100 5.54 12.46 -6.97
CA GLN A 100 4.41 12.11 -6.12
C GLN A 100 3.51 11.16 -6.89
N TRP A 101 3.03 10.15 -6.23
CA TRP A 101 2.05 9.22 -6.79
C TRP A 101 0.86 9.07 -5.89
N GLN A 102 -0.27 8.85 -6.52
CA GLN A 102 -1.51 8.49 -5.86
C GLN A 102 -2.20 7.43 -6.70
N THR A 103 -2.47 6.30 -6.08
CA THR A 103 -3.19 5.20 -6.70
C THR A 103 -4.56 5.07 -6.06
N GLY A 104 -5.54 4.74 -6.86
CA GLY A 104 -6.91 4.55 -6.40
C GLY A 104 -7.62 3.50 -7.24
N MET A 105 -8.74 3.07 -6.75
CA MET A 105 -9.64 2.17 -7.46
C MET A 105 -10.98 2.87 -7.64
N SER A 106 -11.53 2.83 -8.84
CA SER A 106 -12.86 3.34 -9.16
C SER A 106 -13.60 2.37 -10.07
N LEU A 107 -14.86 2.65 -10.31
CA LEU A 107 -15.63 1.95 -11.34
C LEU A 107 -15.73 2.86 -12.57
N ASN A 108 -15.55 2.29 -13.74
CA ASN A 108 -15.78 3.01 -14.99
C ASN A 108 -17.28 3.15 -15.27
N ALA A 109 -17.64 3.85 -16.36
CA ALA A 109 -19.03 4.05 -16.75
C ALA A 109 -19.82 2.74 -17.02
N ALA A 110 -19.11 1.66 -17.35
CA ALA A 110 -19.68 0.32 -17.52
C ALA A 110 -19.69 -0.52 -16.23
N ASN A 111 -19.42 0.11 -15.06
CA ASN A 111 -19.36 -0.53 -13.75
C ASN A 111 -18.26 -1.60 -13.60
N HIS A 112 -17.21 -1.51 -14.42
CA HIS A 112 -16.02 -2.37 -14.31
C HIS A 112 -14.98 -1.72 -13.42
N PRO A 113 -14.26 -2.50 -12.59
CA PRO A 113 -13.21 -1.97 -11.75
C PRO A 113 -12.03 -1.47 -12.60
N GLN A 114 -11.58 -0.26 -12.29
CA GLN A 114 -10.38 0.32 -12.88
C GLN A 114 -9.45 0.84 -11.81
N PHE A 115 -8.15 0.67 -12.04
CA PHE A 115 -7.10 1.22 -11.21
C PHE A 115 -6.61 2.54 -11.83
N ASN A 116 -6.61 3.59 -11.03
CA ASN A 116 -6.16 4.91 -11.47
C ASN A 116 -4.81 5.21 -10.81
N PHE A 117 -3.87 5.66 -11.61
CA PHE A 117 -2.55 6.11 -11.18
C PHE A 117 -2.38 7.56 -11.55
N ASN A 118 -2.17 8.41 -10.59
CA ASN A 118 -1.85 9.81 -10.79
C ASN A 118 -0.38 10.01 -10.42
N LEU A 119 0.41 10.47 -11.38
CA LEU A 119 1.83 10.77 -11.18
C LEU A 119 2.04 12.26 -11.38
N ASN A 120 2.73 12.89 -10.46
CA ASN A 120 3.07 14.31 -10.52
C ASN A 120 4.55 14.52 -10.19
N ALA A 121 5.23 15.32 -11.02
CA ALA A 121 6.59 15.74 -10.78
C ALA A 121 6.63 17.28 -10.91
N LEU A 122 6.69 17.97 -9.80
CA LEU A 122 6.57 19.44 -9.75
C LEU A 122 7.64 20.18 -10.57
N CYS A 123 8.80 19.52 -10.80
CA CYS A 123 9.85 20.11 -11.64
C CYS A 123 9.52 20.16 -13.14
N CYS A 124 8.75 19.16 -13.59
CA CYS A 124 8.83 18.75 -15.00
C CYS A 124 7.46 18.47 -15.61
N MET A 125 6.41 18.54 -14.82
CA MET A 125 5.03 18.29 -15.26
C MET A 125 4.13 19.45 -14.84
N THR A 126 3.46 20.05 -15.81
CA THR A 126 2.46 21.10 -15.56
C THR A 126 1.13 20.50 -15.10
N GLN A 127 0.85 19.28 -15.52
CA GLN A 127 -0.34 18.51 -15.14
C GLN A 127 0.08 17.10 -14.71
N ALA A 128 -0.61 16.56 -13.74
CA ALA A 128 -0.38 15.17 -13.31
C ALA A 128 -0.70 14.20 -14.46
N ALA A 129 0.20 13.27 -14.72
CA ALA A 129 -0.07 12.16 -15.64
C ALA A 129 -1.07 11.21 -14.99
N ARG A 130 -2.16 10.95 -15.70
CA ARG A 130 -3.20 10.01 -15.27
C ARG A 130 -3.15 8.78 -16.15
N LEU A 131 -3.00 7.66 -15.50
CA LEU A 131 -3.06 6.35 -16.15
C LEU A 131 -4.21 5.59 -15.52
N SER A 132 -5.03 4.95 -16.34
CA SER A 132 -6.08 4.07 -15.88
C SER A 132 -5.90 2.68 -16.47
N LEU A 133 -5.88 1.69 -15.61
CA LEU A 133 -5.80 0.29 -15.97
C LEU A 133 -7.17 -0.34 -15.74
N GLN A 134 -7.83 -0.73 -16.83
CA GLN A 134 -9.15 -1.33 -16.79
C GLN A 134 -9.03 -2.85 -16.82
N ALA A 135 -9.75 -3.50 -15.91
CA ALA A 135 -9.89 -4.94 -15.92
C ALA A 135 -10.87 -5.33 -17.03
N PRO A 136 -10.49 -6.23 -17.93
CA PRO A 136 -11.35 -6.66 -19.00
C PRO A 136 -12.47 -7.59 -18.50
N GLU A 137 -13.52 -7.72 -19.29
CA GLU A 137 -14.55 -8.76 -19.09
C GLU A 137 -13.97 -10.18 -19.21
N ARG A 138 -12.90 -10.32 -19.97
CA ARG A 138 -12.11 -11.56 -20.10
C ARG A 138 -10.69 -11.29 -19.62
N LEU A 139 -10.16 -12.13 -18.77
CA LEU A 139 -8.86 -12.00 -18.07
C LEU A 139 -7.62 -11.83 -19.00
N GLN A 140 -7.78 -11.73 -20.30
CA GLN A 140 -6.69 -11.70 -21.28
C GLN A 140 -6.42 -10.33 -21.92
N GLU A 141 -7.28 -9.33 -21.73
CA GLU A 141 -7.13 -8.05 -22.43
C GLU A 141 -7.16 -6.86 -21.45
N TRP A 142 -6.07 -6.67 -20.72
CA TRP A 142 -5.90 -5.48 -19.90
C TRP A 142 -5.73 -4.26 -20.79
N GLN A 143 -6.56 -3.24 -20.58
CA GLN A 143 -6.47 -1.99 -21.33
C GLN A 143 -5.84 -0.92 -20.44
N LEU A 144 -4.70 -0.41 -20.89
CA LEU A 144 -4.05 0.75 -20.30
C LEU A 144 -4.45 1.99 -21.07
N GLN A 145 -5.16 2.89 -20.43
CA GLN A 145 -5.50 4.20 -20.96
C GLN A 145 -4.62 5.24 -20.29
N VAL A 146 -3.96 6.05 -21.09
CA VAL A 146 -3.14 7.17 -20.66
C VAL A 146 -3.83 8.45 -21.12
N ASP A 147 -4.15 9.32 -20.17
CA ASP A 147 -4.72 10.63 -20.50
C ASP A 147 -3.66 11.53 -21.11
N ASP A 148 -4.07 12.39 -22.03
CA ASP A 148 -3.18 13.39 -22.63
C ASP A 148 -2.60 14.30 -21.57
N HIS A 149 -1.28 14.38 -21.51
CA HIS A 149 -0.57 15.26 -20.59
C HIS A 149 0.67 15.86 -21.23
N GLN A 150 1.04 17.04 -20.78
CA GLN A 150 2.27 17.71 -21.22
C GLN A 150 3.33 17.58 -20.13
N SER A 151 4.47 17.05 -20.50
CA SER A 151 5.63 16.94 -19.63
C SER A 151 6.89 17.44 -20.34
N GLN A 152 7.74 18.16 -19.62
CA GLN A 152 9.02 18.66 -20.11
C GLN A 152 10.11 18.08 -19.23
N TRP A 153 10.79 17.07 -19.73
CA TRP A 153 11.87 16.43 -18.99
C TRP A 153 13.21 17.02 -19.42
N PRO A 154 14.10 17.35 -18.50
CA PRO A 154 15.44 17.82 -18.84
C PRO A 154 16.18 16.74 -19.66
N ALA A 155 16.69 17.11 -20.85
CA ALA A 155 17.33 16.16 -21.76
C ALA A 155 18.55 15.45 -21.14
N HIS A 156 19.22 16.07 -20.18
CA HIS A 156 20.35 15.46 -19.49
C HIS A 156 19.95 14.22 -18.65
N LEU A 157 18.66 14.03 -18.31
CA LEU A 157 18.21 12.81 -17.63
C LEU A 157 18.35 11.58 -18.51
N LEU A 158 18.25 11.74 -19.82
CA LEU A 158 18.37 10.63 -20.77
C LEU A 158 19.82 10.11 -20.87
N SER A 159 20.79 10.97 -20.59
CA SER A 159 22.20 10.55 -20.54
C SER A 159 22.51 9.59 -19.39
N GLY A 160 21.71 9.65 -18.29
CA GLY A 160 21.82 8.75 -17.15
C GLY A 160 21.38 7.29 -17.47
N LEU A 161 20.62 7.08 -18.54
CA LEU A 161 20.21 5.74 -18.95
C LEU A 161 21.30 4.97 -19.72
N GLY A 162 22.45 5.60 -19.93
CA GLY A 162 23.52 5.06 -20.76
C GLY A 162 23.27 5.26 -22.26
N ALA A 163 24.34 5.39 -23.03
CA ALA A 163 24.23 5.40 -24.48
C ALA A 163 24.02 3.96 -24.98
N PRO A 164 23.03 3.68 -25.83
CA PRO A 164 22.78 2.33 -26.36
C PRO A 164 23.82 1.89 -27.43
N TRP A 165 24.91 2.64 -27.59
CA TRP A 165 26.02 2.41 -28.52
C TRP A 165 27.37 2.42 -27.84
#